data_aa936324ee084fd9b4de70b742b6d0f3
#
_entry.id   aa936324ee084fd9b4de70b742b6d0f3
#
_cell.length_a   1.000
_cell.length_b   1.000
_cell.length_c   1.000
_cell.angle_alpha   90.00
_cell.angle_beta   90.00
_cell.angle_gamma   90.00
#
_symmetry.space_group_name_H-M   'P 1'
#
loop_
_entity.id
_entity.type
_entity.pdbx_description
1 polymer ?
#
loop_
_entity_poly.entity_id
_entity_poly.type
_entity_poly.pdbx_seq_one_letter_code
_entity_poly.pdbx_strand_id
1 'polypeptide(L)'
;MSEPRSANRSLLIGAATNWAAFVAALGISFFLAPYLVRSLGDARYGVWCIAESILAYFTLFDLGIAACLVRFVAKLHATSNRHELSKLVSACFGLFVLAGAGVMVLGGAIVPFVAPGMERKLDESGDVLPFMLLMLANLAMTLPLSVFPTILDGLQRFGTKSAGRLVCLTLRVAAIVWVMETRPGLLSLALVFTAANLLEHALMAVACFRFLPGLRISLKLIDRITLKEVRGYSIDAFLAMIAGRITGQTGTIVVGGFMTVATAGHYAIAMRLVDMAKNLLRAATTTLTPAVSEREAVGDFDGVRRVLLDGTRWVLYLVLPIHIGLLFFGGPFLARWMGNSQYAEWCYPAMMVLSATLTIGVAQSVAARILYGMGKLKLFARLALVEAAVNLALSFALVGPFGLVGVAVAVSAPNVLFCLFVIVYSCRTLEVGAWRYLRVGWLKPACAAVVPTAVWSFVAPVEADWFAITFGVAVGLVPFVVCVAAIEFAQRLKFVRSGITRTAPVAQSGPITAEA
;
A
#
# COMPACT_ATOMS: atom_id res chain seq x y z
N MET A 1 -6.40 8.08 37.60
CA MET A 1 -5.08 7.93 36.95
C MET A 1 -4.86 6.45 36.65
N SER A 2 -5.25 5.98 35.47
CA SER A 2 -5.01 4.61 35.02
C SER A 2 -3.55 4.47 34.58
N GLU A 3 -2.86 3.44 35.07
CA GLU A 3 -1.43 3.21 34.93
C GLU A 3 -0.95 3.26 33.47
N PRO A 4 0.18 3.95 33.18
CA PRO A 4 0.76 4.03 31.82
C PRO A 4 1.17 2.66 31.23
N ARG A 5 1.31 1.61 32.07
CA ARG A 5 1.64 0.25 31.63
C ARG A 5 0.50 -0.47 30.92
N SER A 6 -0.76 -0.21 31.28
CA SER A 6 -1.93 -0.85 30.64
C SER A 6 -2.21 -0.26 29.25
N ALA A 7 -2.00 1.04 29.07
CA ALA A 7 -2.14 1.71 27.78
C ALA A 7 -1.08 1.23 26.74
N ASN A 8 0.18 1.10 27.15
CA ASN A 8 1.24 0.59 26.27
C ASN A 8 1.01 -0.87 25.85
N ARG A 9 0.52 -1.73 26.77
CA ARG A 9 0.18 -3.12 26.46
C ARG A 9 -0.98 -3.23 25.46
N SER A 10 -2.00 -2.40 25.58
CA SER A 10 -3.15 -2.39 24.64
C SER A 10 -2.74 -1.90 23.24
N LEU A 11 -1.85 -0.90 23.15
CA LEU A 11 -1.30 -0.42 21.89
C LEU A 11 -0.41 -1.47 21.21
N LEU A 12 0.44 -2.17 21.95
CA LEU A 12 1.27 -3.25 21.40
C LEU A 12 0.43 -4.43 20.89
N ILE A 13 -0.59 -4.85 21.64
CA ILE A 13 -1.53 -5.89 21.20
C ILE A 13 -2.30 -5.43 19.96
N GLY A 14 -2.76 -4.18 19.92
CA GLY A 14 -3.43 -3.61 18.75
C GLY A 14 -2.54 -3.56 17.50
N ALA A 15 -1.26 -3.18 17.67
CA ALA A 15 -0.28 -3.20 16.57
C ALA A 15 0.00 -4.63 16.08
N ALA A 16 0.22 -5.58 17.00
CA ALA A 16 0.46 -6.98 16.65
C ALA A 16 -0.74 -7.61 15.92
N THR A 17 -1.96 -7.35 16.38
CA THR A 17 -3.19 -7.83 15.73
C THR A 17 -3.38 -7.20 14.33
N ASN A 18 -3.05 -5.93 14.18
CA ASN A 18 -3.10 -5.26 12.87
C ASN A 18 -2.08 -5.85 11.88
N TRP A 19 -0.86 -6.14 12.35
CA TRP A 19 0.15 -6.81 11.54
C TRP A 19 -0.25 -8.24 11.17
N ALA A 20 -0.78 -9.00 12.12
CA ALA A 20 -1.30 -10.35 11.87
C ALA A 20 -2.43 -10.33 10.82
N ALA A 21 -3.36 -9.39 10.95
CA ALA A 21 -4.44 -9.20 9.98
C ALA A 21 -3.92 -8.80 8.58
N PHE A 22 -2.90 -7.95 8.53
CA PHE A 22 -2.26 -7.55 7.28
C PHE A 22 -1.57 -8.73 6.58
N VAL A 23 -0.77 -9.50 7.31
CA VAL A 23 -0.07 -10.69 6.79
C VAL A 23 -1.08 -11.76 6.34
N ALA A 24 -2.12 -12.01 7.14
CA ALA A 24 -3.19 -12.93 6.77
C ALA A 24 -3.92 -12.49 5.48
N ALA A 25 -4.23 -11.19 5.34
CA ALA A 25 -4.85 -10.66 4.14
C ALA A 25 -3.94 -10.80 2.90
N LEU A 26 -2.63 -10.58 3.03
CA LEU A 26 -1.66 -10.81 1.98
C LEU A 26 -1.60 -12.29 1.57
N GLY A 27 -1.51 -13.20 2.55
CA GLY A 27 -1.50 -14.64 2.30
C GLY A 27 -2.76 -15.11 1.59
N ILE A 28 -3.92 -14.69 2.07
CA ILE A 28 -5.21 -15.02 1.44
C ILE A 28 -5.27 -14.46 0.00
N SER A 29 -4.88 -13.21 -0.21
CA SER A 29 -4.87 -12.61 -1.55
C SER A 29 -3.92 -13.33 -2.50
N PHE A 30 -2.80 -13.84 -1.98
CA PHE A 30 -1.84 -14.63 -2.72
C PHE A 30 -2.43 -15.96 -3.21
N PHE A 31 -3.07 -16.73 -2.35
CA PHE A 31 -3.67 -18.02 -2.75
C PHE A 31 -4.98 -17.88 -3.53
N LEU A 32 -5.73 -16.81 -3.27
CA LEU A 32 -7.00 -16.58 -3.91
C LEU A 32 -6.85 -16.23 -5.40
N ALA A 33 -5.78 -15.54 -5.81
CA ALA A 33 -5.60 -15.13 -7.20
C ALA A 33 -5.53 -16.32 -8.17
N PRO A 34 -4.64 -17.33 -8.00
CA PRO A 34 -4.64 -18.50 -8.89
C PRO A 34 -5.91 -19.33 -8.81
N TYR A 35 -6.55 -19.40 -7.63
CA TYR A 35 -7.82 -20.10 -7.49
C TYR A 35 -8.92 -19.43 -8.33
N LEU A 36 -9.06 -18.10 -8.26
CA LEU A 36 -10.04 -17.36 -9.06
C LEU A 36 -9.78 -17.49 -10.57
N VAL A 37 -8.52 -17.43 -10.99
CA VAL A 37 -8.16 -17.63 -12.40
C VAL A 37 -8.55 -19.02 -12.89
N ARG A 38 -8.27 -20.06 -12.10
CA ARG A 38 -8.65 -21.45 -12.47
C ARG A 38 -10.17 -21.66 -12.51
N SER A 39 -10.91 -21.01 -11.60
CA SER A 39 -12.37 -21.16 -11.51
C SER A 39 -13.12 -20.32 -12.55
N LEU A 40 -12.64 -19.12 -12.89
CA LEU A 40 -13.30 -18.19 -13.80
C LEU A 40 -12.77 -18.25 -15.23
N GLY A 41 -11.51 -18.68 -15.41
CA GLY A 41 -10.75 -18.50 -16.64
C GLY A 41 -10.17 -17.09 -16.79
N ASP A 42 -9.15 -16.97 -17.67
CA ASP A 42 -8.36 -15.74 -17.85
C ASP A 42 -9.21 -14.53 -18.26
N ALA A 43 -10.15 -14.73 -19.17
CA ALA A 43 -10.96 -13.65 -19.71
C ALA A 43 -11.90 -13.04 -18.66
N ARG A 44 -12.65 -13.87 -17.92
CA ARG A 44 -13.52 -13.39 -16.83
C ARG A 44 -12.73 -12.80 -15.67
N TYR A 45 -11.57 -13.40 -15.32
CA TYR A 45 -10.67 -12.81 -14.32
C TYR A 45 -10.15 -11.46 -14.76
N GLY A 46 -9.83 -11.28 -16.05
CA GLY A 46 -9.45 -10.00 -16.63
C GLY A 46 -10.56 -8.94 -16.51
N VAL A 47 -11.82 -9.29 -16.80
CA VAL A 47 -12.98 -8.41 -16.57
C VAL A 47 -13.10 -8.01 -15.10
N TRP A 48 -12.92 -8.96 -14.18
CA TRP A 48 -12.87 -8.68 -12.74
C TRP A 48 -11.80 -7.63 -12.41
N CYS A 49 -10.57 -7.80 -12.89
CA CYS A 49 -9.46 -6.87 -12.64
C CYS A 49 -9.71 -5.47 -13.21
N ILE A 50 -10.29 -5.38 -14.41
CA ILE A 50 -10.66 -4.11 -15.03
C ILE A 50 -11.74 -3.42 -14.22
N ALA A 51 -12.78 -4.15 -13.80
CA ALA A 51 -13.85 -3.61 -12.96
C ALA A 51 -13.30 -3.11 -11.60
N GLU A 52 -12.45 -3.89 -10.92
CA GLU A 52 -11.76 -3.44 -9.70
C GLU A 52 -10.97 -2.15 -9.94
N SER A 53 -10.27 -2.04 -11.06
CA SER A 53 -9.47 -0.86 -11.42
C SER A 53 -10.33 0.37 -11.70
N ILE A 54 -11.46 0.21 -12.40
CA ILE A 54 -12.43 1.30 -12.64
C ILE A 54 -13.04 1.75 -11.30
N LEU A 55 -13.49 0.80 -10.48
CA LEU A 55 -14.10 1.11 -9.18
C LEU A 55 -13.10 1.79 -8.23
N ALA A 56 -11.82 1.48 -8.34
CA ALA A 56 -10.80 2.14 -7.56
C ALA A 56 -10.71 3.66 -7.84
N TYR A 57 -11.04 4.13 -9.04
CA TYR A 57 -11.19 5.57 -9.31
C TYR A 57 -12.38 6.19 -8.59
N PHE A 58 -13.48 5.47 -8.50
CA PHE A 58 -14.65 5.97 -7.76
C PHE A 58 -14.40 6.10 -6.25
N THR A 59 -13.38 5.42 -5.69
CA THR A 59 -12.98 5.67 -4.28
C THR A 59 -12.41 7.08 -4.06
N LEU A 60 -12.07 7.83 -5.13
CA LEU A 60 -11.72 9.25 -5.04
C LEU A 60 -12.87 10.12 -4.52
N PHE A 61 -14.10 9.63 -4.58
CA PHE A 61 -15.26 10.29 -3.97
C PHE A 61 -15.23 10.32 -2.43
N ASP A 62 -14.27 9.61 -1.78
CA ASP A 62 -13.93 9.83 -0.37
C ASP A 62 -13.46 11.27 -0.11
N LEU A 63 -12.89 11.95 -1.11
CA LEU A 63 -12.43 13.35 -1.04
C LEU A 63 -11.54 13.66 0.17
N GLY A 64 -10.91 12.63 0.79
CA GLY A 64 -10.09 12.78 2.00
C GLY A 64 -10.89 12.93 3.29
N ILE A 65 -12.20 12.69 3.26
CA ILE A 65 -13.12 12.81 4.41
C ILE A 65 -12.70 11.83 5.53
N ALA A 66 -12.27 10.61 5.17
CA ALA A 66 -11.83 9.63 6.15
C ALA A 66 -10.64 10.12 6.98
N ALA A 67 -9.64 10.75 6.37
CA ALA A 67 -8.48 11.29 7.07
C ALA A 67 -8.87 12.42 8.05
N CYS A 68 -9.79 13.28 7.62
CA CYS A 68 -10.37 14.33 8.47
C CYS A 68 -11.09 13.72 9.67
N LEU A 69 -11.96 12.72 9.43
CA LEU A 69 -12.77 12.08 10.47
C LEU A 69 -11.90 11.42 11.54
N VAL A 70 -10.83 10.68 11.17
CA VAL A 70 -9.90 10.06 12.14
C VAL A 70 -9.33 11.11 13.10
N ARG A 71 -8.83 12.23 12.56
CA ARG A 71 -8.21 13.29 13.35
C ARG A 71 -9.18 13.95 14.32
N PHE A 72 -10.36 14.34 13.84
CA PHE A 72 -11.34 15.05 14.66
C PHE A 72 -12.05 14.14 15.67
N VAL A 73 -12.29 12.85 15.33
CA VAL A 73 -12.79 11.87 16.29
C VAL A 73 -11.83 11.73 17.47
N ALA A 74 -10.51 11.59 17.20
CA ALA A 74 -9.52 11.50 18.26
C ALA A 74 -9.54 12.76 19.17
N LYS A 75 -9.60 13.96 18.57
CA LYS A 75 -9.67 15.23 19.30
C LYS A 75 -10.93 15.34 20.15
N LEU A 76 -12.11 15.10 19.58
CA LEU A 76 -13.39 15.28 20.26
C LEU A 76 -13.65 14.18 21.31
N HIS A 77 -13.11 12.99 21.10
CA HIS A 77 -13.16 11.92 22.09
C HIS A 77 -12.33 12.28 23.34
N ALA A 78 -11.11 12.82 23.14
CA ALA A 78 -10.24 13.26 24.23
C ALA A 78 -10.87 14.38 25.08
N THR A 79 -11.67 15.27 24.46
CA THR A 79 -12.40 16.36 25.15
C THR A 79 -13.79 15.95 25.66
N SER A 80 -14.19 14.69 25.49
CA SER A 80 -15.51 14.16 25.88
C SER A 80 -16.71 14.93 25.29
N ASN A 81 -16.53 15.67 24.19
CA ASN A 81 -17.56 16.46 23.55
C ASN A 81 -18.40 15.61 22.58
N ARG A 82 -19.37 14.85 23.14
CA ARG A 82 -20.21 13.92 22.37
C ARG A 82 -21.16 14.62 21.40
N HIS A 83 -21.57 15.85 21.67
CA HIS A 83 -22.47 16.58 20.79
C HIS A 83 -21.79 16.99 19.50
N GLU A 84 -20.61 17.60 19.60
CA GLU A 84 -19.79 17.96 18.43
C GLU A 84 -19.30 16.73 17.66
N LEU A 85 -19.01 15.63 18.36
CA LEU A 85 -18.69 14.36 17.71
C LEU A 85 -19.87 13.84 16.86
N SER A 86 -21.11 13.92 17.38
CA SER A 86 -22.30 13.51 16.62
C SER A 86 -22.56 14.42 15.41
N LYS A 87 -22.31 15.74 15.51
CA LYS A 87 -22.39 16.68 14.39
C LYS A 87 -21.36 16.32 13.30
N LEU A 88 -20.10 16.12 13.69
CA LEU A 88 -19.01 15.76 12.77
C LEU A 88 -19.32 14.45 12.03
N VAL A 89 -19.70 13.41 12.78
CA VAL A 89 -20.02 12.09 12.20
C VAL A 89 -21.22 12.20 11.26
N SER A 90 -22.26 12.97 11.63
CA SER A 90 -23.43 13.20 10.78
C SER A 90 -23.07 13.94 9.50
N ALA A 91 -22.20 14.97 9.57
CA ALA A 91 -21.73 15.70 8.41
C ALA A 91 -20.91 14.82 7.46
N CYS A 92 -19.96 14.04 7.99
CA CYS A 92 -19.16 13.11 7.19
C CYS A 92 -20.02 12.00 6.58
N PHE A 93 -20.98 11.43 7.34
CA PHE A 93 -21.91 10.43 6.82
C PHE A 93 -22.77 10.99 5.68
N GLY A 94 -23.31 12.21 5.84
CA GLY A 94 -24.08 12.90 4.80
C GLY A 94 -23.25 13.15 3.54
N LEU A 95 -21.99 13.60 3.67
CA LEU A 95 -21.07 13.76 2.55
C LEU A 95 -20.78 12.43 1.83
N PHE A 96 -20.59 11.34 2.57
CA PHE A 96 -20.40 10.02 1.97
C PHE A 96 -21.67 9.47 1.31
N VAL A 97 -22.85 9.78 1.81
CA VAL A 97 -24.11 9.45 1.12
C VAL A 97 -24.20 10.19 -0.21
N LEU A 98 -23.87 11.49 -0.24
CA LEU A 98 -23.82 12.27 -1.48
C LEU A 98 -22.75 11.73 -2.43
N ALA A 99 -21.57 11.36 -1.91
CA ALA A 99 -20.51 10.73 -2.69
C ALA A 99 -20.98 9.39 -3.28
N GLY A 100 -21.63 8.53 -2.51
CA GLY A 100 -22.21 7.27 -2.97
C GLY A 100 -23.28 7.46 -4.06
N ALA A 101 -24.15 8.45 -3.89
CA ALA A 101 -25.12 8.84 -4.91
C ALA A 101 -24.43 9.33 -6.20
N GLY A 102 -23.37 10.15 -6.07
CA GLY A 102 -22.54 10.57 -7.20
C GLY A 102 -21.88 9.40 -7.94
N VAL A 103 -21.37 8.41 -7.19
CA VAL A 103 -20.83 7.17 -7.75
C VAL A 103 -21.89 6.41 -8.52
N MET A 104 -23.12 6.27 -7.99
CA MET A 104 -24.21 5.60 -8.68
C MET A 104 -24.64 6.31 -9.94
N VAL A 105 -24.73 7.64 -9.92
CA VAL A 105 -25.14 8.44 -11.09
C VAL A 105 -24.06 8.37 -12.18
N LEU A 106 -22.83 8.70 -11.85
CA LEU A 106 -21.73 8.73 -12.83
C LEU A 106 -21.35 7.32 -13.30
N GLY A 107 -21.22 6.38 -12.38
CA GLY A 107 -20.90 5.00 -12.73
C GLY A 107 -22.06 4.33 -13.49
N GLY A 108 -23.30 4.57 -13.09
CA GLY A 108 -24.49 4.10 -13.80
C GLY A 108 -24.62 4.68 -15.21
N ALA A 109 -24.11 5.89 -15.44
CA ALA A 109 -24.02 6.47 -16.80
C ALA A 109 -22.87 5.85 -17.62
N ILE A 110 -21.72 5.52 -17.01
CA ILE A 110 -20.52 5.03 -17.70
C ILE A 110 -20.59 3.52 -17.97
N VAL A 111 -21.02 2.73 -16.99
CA VAL A 111 -21.02 1.26 -17.05
C VAL A 111 -21.77 0.69 -18.26
N PRO A 112 -22.95 1.19 -18.67
CA PRO A 112 -23.67 0.71 -19.85
C PRO A 112 -22.91 0.91 -21.17
N PHE A 113 -21.96 1.84 -21.23
CA PHE A 113 -21.11 2.05 -22.42
C PHE A 113 -19.87 1.15 -22.40
N VAL A 114 -19.35 0.83 -21.22
CA VAL A 114 -18.13 0.03 -21.04
C VAL A 114 -18.44 -1.47 -21.09
N ALA A 115 -19.51 -1.92 -20.43
CA ALA A 115 -19.87 -3.33 -20.30
C ALA A 115 -20.07 -4.04 -21.66
N PRO A 116 -20.78 -3.49 -22.67
CA PRO A 116 -20.93 -4.15 -23.95
C PRO A 116 -19.62 -4.34 -24.72
N GLY A 117 -18.66 -3.43 -24.52
CA GLY A 117 -17.31 -3.57 -25.09
C GLY A 117 -16.53 -4.72 -24.47
N MET A 118 -16.72 -5.01 -23.18
CA MET A 118 -16.14 -6.17 -22.51
C MET A 118 -16.84 -7.46 -22.87
N GLU A 119 -18.17 -7.46 -22.97
CA GLU A 119 -18.95 -8.64 -23.38
C GLU A 119 -18.57 -9.12 -24.78
N ARG A 120 -18.39 -8.21 -25.74
CA ARG A 120 -17.89 -8.55 -27.08
C ARG A 120 -16.51 -9.19 -27.08
N LYS A 121 -15.65 -8.83 -26.12
CA LYS A 121 -14.30 -9.42 -25.97
C LYS A 121 -14.31 -10.76 -25.24
N LEU A 122 -15.42 -11.12 -24.62
CA LEU A 122 -15.62 -12.40 -23.92
C LEU A 122 -16.28 -13.47 -24.79
N ASP A 123 -16.85 -13.09 -25.94
CA ASP A 123 -17.79 -13.91 -26.73
C ASP A 123 -18.97 -14.48 -25.90
N GLU A 124 -19.31 -13.83 -24.80
CA GLU A 124 -20.39 -14.19 -23.87
C GLU A 124 -21.29 -12.96 -23.67
N SER A 125 -22.60 -13.18 -23.75
CA SER A 125 -23.58 -12.11 -23.55
C SER A 125 -24.25 -12.20 -22.19
N GLY A 126 -24.38 -11.05 -21.51
CA GLY A 126 -25.38 -10.84 -20.45
C GLY A 126 -24.89 -10.73 -19.01
N ASP A 127 -23.67 -11.17 -18.64
CA ASP A 127 -23.24 -11.22 -17.24
C ASP A 127 -22.39 -10.01 -16.79
N VAL A 128 -21.74 -9.30 -17.72
CA VAL A 128 -20.80 -8.23 -17.36
C VAL A 128 -21.53 -6.99 -16.86
N LEU A 129 -22.62 -6.60 -17.50
CA LEU A 129 -23.38 -5.42 -17.09
C LEU A 129 -23.96 -5.55 -15.67
N PRO A 130 -24.72 -6.62 -15.31
CA PRO A 130 -25.23 -6.78 -13.96
C PRO A 130 -24.10 -6.95 -12.92
N PHE A 131 -23.00 -7.61 -13.27
CA PHE A 131 -21.80 -7.69 -12.46
C PHE A 131 -21.23 -6.31 -12.12
N MET A 132 -20.99 -5.46 -13.12
CA MET A 132 -20.42 -4.12 -12.94
C MET A 132 -21.36 -3.21 -12.14
N LEU A 133 -22.67 -3.28 -12.40
CA LEU A 133 -23.67 -2.51 -11.64
C LEU A 133 -23.73 -2.95 -10.17
N LEU A 134 -23.63 -4.24 -9.89
CA LEU A 134 -23.58 -4.76 -8.53
C LEU A 134 -22.30 -4.29 -7.79
N MET A 135 -21.15 -4.34 -8.45
CA MET A 135 -19.89 -3.85 -7.88
C MET A 135 -19.95 -2.33 -7.62
N LEU A 136 -20.58 -1.57 -8.53
CA LEU A 136 -20.81 -0.14 -8.35
C LEU A 136 -21.74 0.15 -7.16
N ALA A 137 -22.84 -0.60 -7.04
CA ALA A 137 -23.75 -0.51 -5.92
C ALA A 137 -23.06 -0.87 -4.58
N ASN A 138 -22.24 -1.92 -4.58
CA ASN A 138 -21.41 -2.28 -3.43
C ASN A 138 -20.54 -1.08 -2.98
N LEU A 139 -19.82 -0.45 -3.91
CA LEU A 139 -18.99 0.71 -3.59
C LEU A 139 -19.83 1.89 -3.06
N ALA A 140 -20.94 2.22 -3.72
CA ALA A 140 -21.82 3.31 -3.32
C ALA A 140 -22.42 3.12 -1.91
N MET A 141 -22.73 1.87 -1.56
CA MET A 141 -23.24 1.51 -0.22
C MET A 141 -22.12 1.50 0.84
N THR A 142 -20.92 1.06 0.49
CA THR A 142 -19.81 0.97 1.44
C THR A 142 -19.19 2.34 1.76
N LEU A 143 -19.28 3.33 0.87
CA LEU A 143 -18.82 4.70 1.14
C LEU A 143 -19.42 5.30 2.42
N PRO A 144 -20.75 5.40 2.60
CA PRO A 144 -21.33 5.89 3.85
C PRO A 144 -20.95 5.03 5.06
N LEU A 145 -20.92 3.72 4.88
CA LEU A 145 -20.60 2.78 5.94
C LEU A 145 -19.12 2.85 6.37
N SER A 146 -18.23 3.41 5.54
CA SER A 146 -16.81 3.59 5.86
C SER A 146 -16.57 4.55 7.04
N VAL A 147 -17.58 5.34 7.42
CA VAL A 147 -17.55 6.17 8.64
C VAL A 147 -17.27 5.32 9.88
N PHE A 148 -17.87 4.14 10.01
CA PHE A 148 -17.76 3.31 11.21
C PHE A 148 -16.35 2.76 11.45
N PRO A 149 -15.68 2.09 10.49
CA PRO A 149 -14.28 1.69 10.68
C PRO A 149 -13.33 2.88 10.87
N THR A 150 -13.64 4.04 10.27
CA THR A 150 -12.86 5.27 10.44
C THR A 150 -12.99 5.85 11.85
N ILE A 151 -14.17 5.79 12.46
CA ILE A 151 -14.37 6.16 13.86
C ILE A 151 -13.56 5.24 14.79
N LEU A 152 -13.55 3.93 14.54
CA LEU A 152 -12.75 2.99 15.33
C LEU A 152 -11.24 3.29 15.23
N ASP A 153 -10.74 3.75 14.07
CA ASP A 153 -9.38 4.24 13.92
C ASP A 153 -9.12 5.49 14.77
N GLY A 154 -10.04 6.46 14.76
CA GLY A 154 -9.97 7.66 15.59
C GLY A 154 -10.03 7.37 17.10
N LEU A 155 -10.73 6.32 17.50
CA LEU A 155 -10.79 5.83 18.89
C LEU A 155 -9.58 4.92 19.24
N GLN A 156 -8.66 4.68 18.30
CA GLN A 156 -7.52 3.77 18.45
C GLN A 156 -7.92 2.32 18.80
N ARG A 157 -9.12 1.89 18.40
CA ARG A 157 -9.64 0.53 18.62
C ARG A 157 -9.19 -0.43 17.51
N PHE A 158 -7.90 -0.39 17.18
CA PHE A 158 -7.31 -1.18 16.09
C PHE A 158 -7.51 -2.69 16.27
N GLY A 159 -7.42 -3.20 17.49
CA GLY A 159 -7.61 -4.63 17.77
C GLY A 159 -9.01 -5.13 17.41
N THR A 160 -10.05 -4.41 17.80
CA THR A 160 -11.46 -4.75 17.47
C THR A 160 -11.70 -4.70 15.97
N LYS A 161 -11.21 -3.65 15.29
CA LYS A 161 -11.31 -3.50 13.84
C LYS A 161 -10.60 -4.65 13.11
N SER A 162 -9.36 -4.97 13.50
CA SER A 162 -8.58 -6.03 12.87
C SER A 162 -9.17 -7.42 13.09
N ALA A 163 -9.68 -7.70 14.29
CA ALA A 163 -10.34 -8.97 14.59
C ALA A 163 -11.63 -9.14 13.75
N GLY A 164 -12.49 -8.11 13.70
CA GLY A 164 -13.70 -8.14 12.86
C GLY A 164 -13.37 -8.33 11.38
N ARG A 165 -12.34 -7.62 10.88
CA ARG A 165 -11.85 -7.77 9.51
C ARG A 165 -11.35 -9.18 9.20
N LEU A 166 -10.59 -9.80 10.12
CA LEU A 166 -10.11 -11.18 9.96
C LEU A 166 -11.26 -12.18 9.88
N VAL A 167 -12.26 -12.06 10.75
CA VAL A 167 -13.45 -12.92 10.72
C VAL A 167 -14.17 -12.77 9.38
N CYS A 168 -14.45 -11.54 8.94
CA CYS A 168 -15.11 -11.30 7.66
C CYS A 168 -14.28 -11.78 6.47
N LEU A 169 -12.96 -11.63 6.53
CA LEU A 169 -12.05 -12.12 5.48
C LEU A 169 -12.09 -13.64 5.37
N THR A 170 -12.07 -14.36 6.49
CA THR A 170 -12.18 -15.84 6.52
C THR A 170 -13.52 -16.30 5.97
N LEU A 171 -14.62 -15.68 6.41
CA LEU A 171 -15.96 -15.97 5.90
C LEU A 171 -16.08 -15.68 4.40
N ARG A 172 -15.51 -14.57 3.93
CA ARG A 172 -15.45 -14.21 2.51
C ARG A 172 -14.76 -15.29 1.69
N VAL A 173 -13.59 -15.76 2.13
CA VAL A 173 -12.84 -16.80 1.42
C VAL A 173 -13.62 -18.10 1.37
N ALA A 174 -14.19 -18.54 2.49
CA ALA A 174 -15.02 -19.73 2.54
C ALA A 174 -16.22 -19.62 1.59
N ALA A 175 -16.89 -18.46 1.58
CA ALA A 175 -18.02 -18.20 0.68
C ALA A 175 -17.59 -18.15 -0.81
N ILE A 176 -16.41 -17.57 -1.13
CA ILE A 176 -15.87 -17.57 -2.49
C ILE A 176 -15.61 -19.00 -2.95
N VAL A 177 -14.92 -19.82 -2.15
CA VAL A 177 -14.64 -21.22 -2.49
C VAL A 177 -15.96 -21.98 -2.72
N TRP A 178 -16.89 -21.89 -1.78
CA TRP A 178 -18.18 -22.57 -1.91
C TRP A 178 -18.97 -22.15 -3.16
N VAL A 179 -19.02 -20.85 -3.47
CA VAL A 179 -19.75 -20.34 -4.64
C VAL A 179 -19.04 -20.69 -5.94
N MET A 180 -17.70 -20.64 -5.99
CA MET A 180 -16.95 -21.00 -7.20
C MET A 180 -17.05 -22.49 -7.53
N GLU A 181 -17.19 -23.38 -6.55
CA GLU A 181 -17.41 -24.82 -6.77
C GLU A 181 -18.85 -25.13 -7.22
N THR A 182 -19.83 -24.31 -6.80
CA THR A 182 -21.25 -24.58 -7.08
C THR A 182 -21.80 -23.83 -8.28
N ARG A 183 -21.42 -22.56 -8.44
CA ARG A 183 -21.91 -21.63 -9.46
C ARG A 183 -20.82 -20.64 -9.88
N PRO A 184 -19.77 -21.10 -10.60
CA PRO A 184 -18.70 -20.21 -11.01
C PRO A 184 -19.21 -19.13 -11.96
N GLY A 185 -18.93 -17.84 -11.65
CA GLY A 185 -19.33 -16.71 -12.46
C GLY A 185 -18.99 -15.36 -11.84
N LEU A 186 -18.93 -14.33 -12.67
CA LEU A 186 -18.62 -12.96 -12.23
C LEU A 186 -19.67 -12.42 -11.27
N LEU A 187 -20.93 -12.62 -11.58
CA LEU A 187 -22.05 -12.16 -10.76
C LEU A 187 -22.08 -12.85 -9.39
N SER A 188 -21.85 -14.15 -9.35
CA SER A 188 -21.77 -14.94 -8.11
C SER A 188 -20.64 -14.44 -7.21
N LEU A 189 -19.48 -14.18 -7.80
CA LEU A 189 -18.32 -13.62 -7.09
C LEU A 189 -18.64 -12.22 -6.53
N ALA A 190 -19.25 -11.34 -7.33
CA ALA A 190 -19.64 -9.99 -6.90
C ALA A 190 -20.67 -10.01 -5.77
N LEU A 191 -21.62 -10.95 -5.78
CA LEU A 191 -22.58 -11.13 -4.70
C LEU A 191 -21.90 -11.49 -3.37
N VAL A 192 -20.95 -12.43 -3.41
CA VAL A 192 -20.16 -12.80 -2.21
C VAL A 192 -19.33 -11.62 -1.71
N PHE A 193 -18.66 -10.90 -2.61
CA PHE A 193 -17.90 -9.71 -2.22
C PHE A 193 -18.78 -8.63 -1.60
N THR A 194 -19.94 -8.35 -2.19
CA THR A 194 -20.89 -7.37 -1.69
C THR A 194 -21.43 -7.77 -0.31
N ALA A 195 -21.88 -9.01 -0.16
CA ALA A 195 -22.39 -9.51 1.11
C ALA A 195 -21.32 -9.48 2.22
N ALA A 196 -20.09 -9.90 1.92
CA ALA A 196 -19.00 -9.88 2.86
C ALA A 196 -18.59 -8.46 3.25
N ASN A 197 -18.55 -7.52 2.30
CA ASN A 197 -18.27 -6.11 2.60
C ASN A 197 -19.36 -5.48 3.48
N LEU A 198 -20.62 -5.72 3.18
CA LEU A 198 -21.74 -5.22 3.99
C LEU A 198 -21.73 -5.80 5.41
N LEU A 199 -21.43 -7.11 5.54
CA LEU A 199 -21.26 -7.76 6.84
C LEU A 199 -20.11 -7.12 7.64
N GLU A 200 -18.95 -6.89 7.01
CA GLU A 200 -17.80 -6.24 7.65
C GLU A 200 -18.19 -4.85 8.19
N HIS A 201 -18.82 -4.02 7.36
CA HIS A 201 -19.23 -2.68 7.76
C HIS A 201 -20.35 -2.70 8.83
N ALA A 202 -21.28 -3.66 8.77
CA ALA A 202 -22.29 -3.85 9.79
C ALA A 202 -21.68 -4.20 11.15
N LEU A 203 -20.70 -5.11 11.18
CA LEU A 203 -19.95 -5.44 12.40
C LEU A 203 -19.18 -4.24 12.95
N MET A 204 -18.57 -3.42 12.07
CA MET A 204 -17.90 -2.18 12.48
C MET A 204 -18.89 -1.15 13.04
N ALA A 205 -20.10 -1.04 12.46
CA ALA A 205 -21.16 -0.17 12.97
C ALA A 205 -21.60 -0.61 14.37
N VAL A 206 -21.86 -1.90 14.57
CA VAL A 206 -22.22 -2.46 15.89
C VAL A 206 -21.11 -2.18 16.91
N ALA A 207 -19.86 -2.42 16.56
CA ALA A 207 -18.72 -2.11 17.43
C ALA A 207 -18.65 -0.61 17.75
N CYS A 208 -18.85 0.26 16.77
CA CYS A 208 -18.83 1.71 16.94
C CYS A 208 -19.90 2.18 17.94
N PHE A 209 -21.16 1.76 17.79
CA PHE A 209 -22.24 2.11 18.73
C PHE A 209 -22.03 1.52 20.13
N ARG A 210 -21.34 0.39 20.25
CA ARG A 210 -20.99 -0.21 21.55
C ARG A 210 -19.90 0.59 22.28
N PHE A 211 -18.92 1.16 21.56
CA PHE A 211 -17.87 1.99 22.17
C PHE A 211 -18.29 3.45 22.36
N LEU A 212 -19.24 3.93 21.58
CA LEU A 212 -19.79 5.29 21.67
C LEU A 212 -21.31 5.25 21.95
N PRO A 213 -21.72 4.84 23.15
CA PRO A 213 -23.14 4.86 23.51
C PRO A 213 -23.62 6.31 23.51
N GLY A 214 -24.73 6.55 22.76
CA GLY A 214 -25.30 7.88 22.59
C GLY A 214 -24.82 8.66 21.36
N LEU A 215 -23.96 8.06 20.49
CA LEU A 215 -23.68 8.62 19.17
C LEU A 215 -24.98 8.67 18.36
N ARG A 216 -25.30 9.85 17.82
CA ARG A 216 -26.48 10.08 16.99
C ARG A 216 -26.06 10.54 15.61
N ILE A 217 -26.55 9.86 14.57
CA ILE A 217 -26.37 10.25 13.18
C ILE A 217 -27.70 10.79 12.68
N SER A 218 -27.75 12.09 12.36
CA SER A 218 -28.96 12.75 11.90
C SER A 218 -28.61 13.89 10.95
N LEU A 219 -29.38 14.03 9.87
CA LEU A 219 -29.26 15.16 8.95
C LEU A 219 -29.50 16.52 9.63
N LYS A 220 -30.28 16.54 10.72
CA LYS A 220 -30.56 17.77 11.49
C LYS A 220 -29.32 18.29 12.26
N LEU A 221 -28.31 17.46 12.46
CA LEU A 221 -27.06 17.83 13.16
C LEU A 221 -26.02 18.42 12.23
N ILE A 222 -26.24 18.42 10.92
CA ILE A 222 -25.30 18.93 9.93
C ILE A 222 -25.34 20.45 9.95
N ASP A 223 -24.21 21.09 10.25
CA ASP A 223 -24.05 22.54 10.18
C ASP A 223 -23.01 22.96 9.13
N ARG A 224 -23.09 24.24 8.69
CA ARG A 224 -22.19 24.78 7.67
C ARG A 224 -20.75 24.97 8.18
N ILE A 225 -20.56 25.13 9.48
CA ILE A 225 -19.23 25.35 10.09
C ILE A 225 -18.44 24.06 10.02
N THR A 226 -19.04 22.96 10.49
CA THR A 226 -18.45 21.61 10.44
C THR A 226 -18.13 21.19 9.00
N LEU A 227 -19.03 21.45 8.05
CA LEU A 227 -18.78 21.16 6.62
C LEU A 227 -17.59 21.94 6.04
N LYS A 228 -17.42 23.22 6.44
CA LYS A 228 -16.29 24.05 6.01
C LYS A 228 -14.96 23.55 6.59
N GLU A 229 -14.94 23.10 7.83
CA GLU A 229 -13.77 22.51 8.48
C GLU A 229 -13.34 21.19 7.80
N VAL A 230 -14.29 20.29 7.54
CA VAL A 230 -14.07 19.03 6.84
C VAL A 230 -13.47 19.30 5.46
N ARG A 231 -14.06 20.21 4.66
CA ARG A 231 -13.58 20.55 3.32
C ARG A 231 -12.16 21.12 3.33
N GLY A 232 -11.84 21.98 4.29
CA GLY A 232 -10.53 22.65 4.33
C GLY A 232 -9.37 21.68 4.53
N TYR A 233 -9.55 20.61 5.28
CA TYR A 233 -8.51 19.60 5.54
C TYR A 233 -8.38 18.55 4.40
N SER A 234 -9.48 18.29 3.70
CA SER A 234 -9.58 17.16 2.75
C SER A 234 -8.86 17.39 1.42
N ILE A 235 -8.67 18.64 0.98
CA ILE A 235 -8.17 18.95 -0.38
C ILE A 235 -6.73 18.46 -0.62
N ASP A 236 -5.81 18.69 0.32
CA ASP A 236 -4.40 18.26 0.16
C ASP A 236 -4.27 16.73 0.15
N ALA A 237 -5.05 16.06 1.01
CA ALA A 237 -5.12 14.60 1.03
C ALA A 237 -5.71 14.04 -0.27
N PHE A 238 -6.75 14.69 -0.82
CA PHE A 238 -7.39 14.31 -2.07
C PHE A 238 -6.46 14.38 -3.28
N LEU A 239 -5.66 15.46 -3.41
CA LEU A 239 -4.69 15.60 -4.50
C LEU A 239 -3.64 14.47 -4.51
N ALA A 240 -3.15 14.08 -3.33
CA ALA A 240 -2.23 12.96 -3.20
C ALA A 240 -2.89 11.61 -3.57
N MET A 241 -4.18 11.44 -3.24
CA MET A 241 -4.95 10.24 -3.60
C MET A 241 -5.15 10.12 -5.10
N ILE A 242 -5.47 11.22 -5.82
CA ILE A 242 -5.65 11.22 -7.28
C ILE A 242 -4.41 10.67 -7.97
N ALA A 243 -3.23 11.22 -7.66
CA ALA A 243 -1.97 10.78 -8.26
C ALA A 243 -1.75 9.27 -8.06
N GLY A 244 -1.92 8.79 -6.81
CA GLY A 244 -1.75 7.39 -6.48
C GLY A 244 -2.74 6.45 -7.20
N ARG A 245 -3.99 6.90 -7.43
CA ARG A 245 -4.99 6.10 -8.18
C ARG A 245 -4.68 6.03 -9.67
N ILE A 246 -4.28 7.14 -10.28
CA ILE A 246 -3.87 7.15 -11.69
C ILE A 246 -2.69 6.19 -11.88
N THR A 247 -1.63 6.35 -11.13
CA THR A 247 -0.44 5.50 -11.25
C THR A 247 -0.73 4.01 -11.01
N GLY A 248 -1.60 3.68 -10.04
CA GLY A 248 -1.86 2.30 -9.65
C GLY A 248 -2.89 1.56 -10.49
N GLN A 249 -3.82 2.24 -11.17
CA GLN A 249 -4.98 1.60 -11.81
C GLN A 249 -5.04 1.76 -13.33
N THR A 250 -4.39 2.79 -13.87
CA THR A 250 -4.45 3.11 -15.31
C THR A 250 -3.95 1.95 -16.18
N GLY A 251 -2.86 1.29 -15.78
CA GLY A 251 -2.26 0.22 -16.59
C GLY A 251 -3.23 -0.90 -16.93
N THR A 252 -3.97 -1.42 -15.95
CA THR A 252 -4.96 -2.49 -16.16
C THR A 252 -6.09 -2.06 -17.10
N ILE A 253 -6.58 -0.81 -16.95
CA ILE A 253 -7.66 -0.27 -17.78
C ILE A 253 -7.19 -0.06 -19.21
N VAL A 254 -6.00 0.49 -19.41
CA VAL A 254 -5.43 0.73 -20.75
C VAL A 254 -5.18 -0.60 -21.46
N VAL A 255 -4.58 -1.58 -20.79
CA VAL A 255 -4.39 -2.92 -21.36
C VAL A 255 -5.73 -3.54 -21.75
N GLY A 256 -6.73 -3.52 -20.86
CA GLY A 256 -8.06 -4.07 -21.14
C GLY A 256 -8.82 -3.35 -22.26
N GLY A 257 -8.61 -2.04 -22.40
CA GLY A 257 -9.22 -1.23 -23.48
C GLY A 257 -8.61 -1.51 -24.85
N PHE A 258 -7.29 -1.52 -24.94
CA PHE A 258 -6.55 -1.62 -26.22
C PHE A 258 -6.17 -3.05 -26.62
N MET A 259 -6.11 -3.97 -25.66
CA MET A 259 -5.78 -5.38 -25.91
C MET A 259 -6.99 -6.27 -25.58
N THR A 260 -6.73 -7.50 -25.13
CA THR A 260 -7.78 -8.43 -24.69
C THR A 260 -8.04 -8.28 -23.19
N VAL A 261 -9.22 -8.68 -22.73
CA VAL A 261 -9.54 -8.71 -21.29
C VAL A 261 -8.66 -9.70 -20.55
N ALA A 262 -8.31 -10.83 -21.15
CA ALA A 262 -7.36 -11.79 -20.59
C ALA A 262 -5.98 -11.17 -20.35
N THR A 263 -5.47 -10.39 -21.30
CA THR A 263 -4.19 -9.67 -21.16
C THR A 263 -4.21 -8.67 -19.99
N ALA A 264 -5.35 -8.03 -19.72
CA ALA A 264 -5.51 -7.19 -18.53
C ALA A 264 -5.39 -8.00 -17.23
N GLY A 265 -5.93 -9.24 -17.21
CA GLY A 265 -5.73 -10.19 -16.12
C GLY A 265 -4.25 -10.54 -15.92
N HIS A 266 -3.53 -10.84 -17.00
CA HIS A 266 -2.09 -11.13 -16.94
C HIS A 266 -1.28 -9.94 -16.40
N TYR A 267 -1.60 -8.72 -16.86
CA TYR A 267 -0.98 -7.50 -16.32
C TYR A 267 -1.28 -7.32 -14.83
N ALA A 268 -2.52 -7.54 -14.40
CA ALA A 268 -2.91 -7.42 -13.01
C ALA A 268 -2.22 -8.46 -12.10
N ILE A 269 -1.98 -9.68 -12.59
CA ILE A 269 -1.21 -10.73 -11.89
C ILE A 269 0.23 -10.26 -11.69
N ALA A 270 0.90 -9.77 -12.75
CA ALA A 270 2.26 -9.25 -12.68
C ALA A 270 2.38 -8.09 -11.69
N MET A 271 1.46 -7.12 -11.77
CA MET A 271 1.40 -5.95 -10.88
C MET A 271 1.16 -6.35 -9.42
N ARG A 272 0.25 -7.32 -9.19
CA ARG A 272 -0.12 -7.78 -7.84
C ARG A 272 1.08 -8.34 -7.06
N LEU A 273 1.94 -9.13 -7.70
CA LEU A 273 3.15 -9.66 -7.07
C LEU A 273 4.13 -8.55 -6.66
N VAL A 274 4.37 -7.60 -7.57
CA VAL A 274 5.25 -6.46 -7.29
C VAL A 274 4.67 -5.58 -6.18
N ASP A 275 3.36 -5.35 -6.18
CA ASP A 275 2.70 -4.54 -5.15
C ASP A 275 2.64 -5.24 -3.79
N MET A 276 2.49 -6.56 -3.75
CA MET A 276 2.59 -7.32 -2.49
C MET A 276 3.96 -7.11 -1.84
N ALA A 277 5.04 -7.24 -2.61
CA ALA A 277 6.40 -6.98 -2.12
C ALA A 277 6.57 -5.51 -1.66
N LYS A 278 6.11 -4.54 -2.46
CA LYS A 278 6.16 -3.11 -2.10
C LYS A 278 5.40 -2.82 -0.80
N ASN A 279 4.19 -3.34 -0.67
CA ASN A 279 3.32 -3.04 0.47
C ASN A 279 3.88 -3.63 1.77
N LEU A 280 4.41 -4.85 1.73
CA LEU A 280 5.06 -5.48 2.88
C LEU A 280 6.24 -4.63 3.38
N LEU A 281 7.09 -4.19 2.47
CA LEU A 281 8.29 -3.42 2.81
C LEU A 281 7.96 -1.97 3.23
N ARG A 282 6.99 -1.32 2.57
CA ARG A 282 6.52 0.01 2.94
C ARG A 282 5.86 0.04 4.32
N ALA A 283 5.18 -1.02 4.71
CA ALA A 283 4.60 -1.13 6.04
C ALA A 283 5.66 -1.00 7.15
N ALA A 284 6.86 -1.55 6.94
CA ALA A 284 7.97 -1.41 7.88
C ALA A 284 8.48 0.04 8.03
N THR A 285 8.26 0.91 7.02
CA THR A 285 8.70 2.31 7.06
C THR A 285 7.71 3.26 7.73
N THR A 286 6.48 2.83 8.03
CA THR A 286 5.43 3.71 8.59
C THR A 286 5.79 4.29 9.94
N THR A 287 6.53 3.55 10.75
CA THR A 287 6.99 3.96 12.09
C THR A 287 8.03 5.09 12.07
N LEU A 288 8.64 5.36 10.91
CA LEU A 288 9.64 6.42 10.79
C LEU A 288 9.04 7.82 10.87
N THR A 289 7.78 8.02 10.43
CA THR A 289 7.15 9.34 10.41
C THR A 289 7.07 9.99 11.80
N PRO A 290 6.50 9.35 12.85
CA PRO A 290 6.48 9.95 14.19
C PRO A 290 7.88 10.13 14.77
N ALA A 291 8.81 9.20 14.55
CA ALA A 291 10.18 9.31 15.00
C ALA A 291 10.94 10.51 14.36
N VAL A 292 10.60 10.87 13.13
CA VAL A 292 11.14 12.07 12.47
C VAL A 292 10.50 13.33 13.03
N SER A 293 9.18 13.36 13.20
CA SER A 293 8.48 14.53 13.75
C SER A 293 8.94 14.87 15.17
N GLU A 294 9.20 13.86 16.01
CA GLU A 294 9.73 14.06 17.35
C GLU A 294 11.13 14.68 17.33
N ARG A 295 12.03 14.19 16.47
CA ARG A 295 13.39 14.73 16.33
C ARG A 295 13.42 16.13 15.73
N GLU A 296 12.59 16.39 14.74
CA GLU A 296 12.45 17.72 14.15
C GLU A 296 11.98 18.74 15.20
N ALA A 297 11.00 18.37 16.03
CA ALA A 297 10.46 19.25 17.07
C ALA A 297 11.51 19.69 18.10
N VAL A 298 12.53 18.85 18.36
CA VAL A 298 13.66 19.19 19.26
C VAL A 298 14.90 19.69 18.51
N GLY A 299 14.82 19.88 17.18
CA GLY A 299 15.93 20.40 16.37
C GLY A 299 17.05 19.38 16.09
N ASP A 300 16.85 18.07 16.35
CA ASP A 300 17.84 17.01 16.09
C ASP A 300 17.86 16.61 14.61
N PHE A 301 18.33 17.53 13.75
CA PHE A 301 18.46 17.24 12.32
C PHE A 301 19.52 16.18 12.02
N ASP A 302 20.53 16.00 12.88
CA ASP A 302 21.49 14.91 12.72
C ASP A 302 20.86 13.55 12.97
N GLY A 303 19.93 13.47 13.92
CA GLY A 303 19.10 12.30 14.10
C GLY A 303 18.21 12.00 12.88
N VAL A 304 17.61 13.02 12.26
CA VAL A 304 16.83 12.86 11.03
C VAL A 304 17.72 12.41 9.85
N ARG A 305 18.93 12.97 9.69
CA ARG A 305 19.92 12.52 8.69
C ARG A 305 20.28 11.04 8.88
N ARG A 306 20.47 10.60 10.12
CA ARG A 306 20.70 9.17 10.45
C ARG A 306 19.52 8.30 10.06
N VAL A 307 18.28 8.72 10.34
CA VAL A 307 17.07 8.00 9.90
C VAL A 307 17.02 7.84 8.38
N LEU A 308 17.40 8.89 7.61
CA LEU A 308 17.46 8.78 6.15
C LEU A 308 18.48 7.73 5.70
N LEU A 309 19.71 7.81 6.19
CA LEU A 309 20.83 6.97 5.74
C LEU A 309 20.67 5.52 6.20
N ASP A 310 20.43 5.30 7.48
CA ASP A 310 20.29 3.97 8.07
C ASP A 310 18.96 3.31 7.67
N GLY A 311 17.87 4.09 7.66
CA GLY A 311 16.57 3.61 7.20
C GLY A 311 16.64 3.13 5.75
N THR A 312 17.26 3.90 4.85
CA THR A 312 17.49 3.49 3.46
C THR A 312 18.32 2.21 3.39
N ARG A 313 19.39 2.10 4.17
CA ARG A 313 20.25 0.91 4.21
C ARG A 313 19.48 -0.35 4.62
N TRP A 314 18.70 -0.26 5.70
CA TRP A 314 17.95 -1.41 6.21
C TRP A 314 16.83 -1.85 5.26
N VAL A 315 16.09 -0.92 4.66
CA VAL A 315 15.06 -1.30 3.69
C VAL A 315 15.68 -1.87 2.40
N LEU A 316 16.88 -1.45 2.00
CA LEU A 316 17.59 -2.03 0.87
C LEU A 316 18.11 -3.44 1.15
N TYR A 317 18.56 -3.75 2.36
CA TYR A 317 18.86 -5.13 2.74
C TYR A 317 17.64 -6.06 2.65
N LEU A 318 16.43 -5.53 2.86
CA LEU A 318 15.20 -6.32 2.74
C LEU A 318 14.72 -6.45 1.29
N VAL A 319 14.79 -5.36 0.51
CA VAL A 319 14.18 -5.33 -0.82
C VAL A 319 15.05 -5.95 -1.90
N LEU A 320 16.38 -5.79 -1.82
CA LEU A 320 17.28 -6.27 -2.87
C LEU A 320 17.19 -7.79 -3.11
N PRO A 321 17.23 -8.66 -2.08
CA PRO A 321 17.09 -10.10 -2.33
C PRO A 321 15.71 -10.46 -2.90
N ILE A 322 14.63 -9.75 -2.50
CA ILE A 322 13.30 -9.97 -3.07
C ILE A 322 13.27 -9.58 -4.55
N HIS A 323 13.81 -8.40 -4.89
CA HIS A 323 13.85 -7.93 -6.28
C HIS A 323 14.69 -8.86 -7.16
N ILE A 324 15.90 -9.21 -6.73
CA ILE A 324 16.80 -10.12 -7.48
C ILE A 324 16.15 -11.51 -7.57
N GLY A 325 15.52 -11.99 -6.49
CA GLY A 325 14.76 -13.25 -6.51
C GLY A 325 13.63 -13.24 -7.54
N LEU A 326 12.88 -12.14 -7.67
CA LEU A 326 11.87 -12.00 -8.73
C LEU A 326 12.49 -12.02 -10.14
N LEU A 327 13.69 -11.48 -10.32
CA LEU A 327 14.40 -11.51 -11.60
C LEU A 327 14.90 -12.92 -11.99
N PHE A 328 15.31 -13.75 -11.03
CA PHE A 328 15.82 -15.10 -11.33
C PHE A 328 14.74 -16.18 -11.29
N PHE A 329 13.83 -16.11 -10.31
CA PHE A 329 12.82 -17.13 -10.07
C PHE A 329 11.41 -16.72 -10.48
N GLY A 330 11.20 -15.47 -10.91
CA GLY A 330 9.85 -14.95 -11.17
C GLY A 330 9.10 -15.67 -12.28
N GLY A 331 9.78 -16.10 -13.35
CA GLY A 331 9.17 -16.89 -14.42
C GLY A 331 8.73 -18.27 -13.93
N PRO A 332 9.64 -19.14 -13.43
CA PRO A 332 9.29 -20.42 -12.84
C PRO A 332 8.27 -20.33 -11.71
N PHE A 333 8.37 -19.28 -10.87
CA PHE A 333 7.41 -19.01 -9.81
C PHE A 333 6.00 -18.73 -10.36
N LEU A 334 5.87 -17.88 -11.37
CA LEU A 334 4.58 -17.55 -12.01
C LEU A 334 3.95 -18.79 -12.64
N ALA A 335 4.74 -19.59 -13.38
CA ALA A 335 4.28 -20.84 -13.98
C ALA A 335 3.71 -21.79 -12.92
N ARG A 336 4.43 -21.97 -11.82
CA ARG A 336 4.03 -22.90 -10.76
C ARG A 336 2.88 -22.37 -9.91
N TRP A 337 2.91 -21.07 -9.59
CA TRP A 337 1.87 -20.41 -8.82
C TRP A 337 0.50 -20.43 -9.52
N MET A 338 0.49 -20.14 -10.82
CA MET A 338 -0.73 -20.17 -11.62
C MET A 338 -1.10 -21.60 -12.06
N GLY A 339 -0.12 -22.54 -12.03
CA GLY A 339 -0.31 -23.94 -12.47
C GLY A 339 -0.33 -24.13 -13.98
N ASN A 340 0.21 -23.16 -14.74
CA ASN A 340 0.36 -23.22 -16.18
C ASN A 340 1.64 -22.45 -16.57
N SER A 341 2.53 -23.11 -17.36
CA SER A 341 3.81 -22.55 -17.81
C SER A 341 3.66 -21.29 -18.66
N GLN A 342 2.58 -21.13 -19.39
CA GLN A 342 2.33 -19.97 -20.24
C GLN A 342 2.29 -18.64 -19.44
N TYR A 343 1.98 -18.67 -18.14
CA TYR A 343 2.02 -17.46 -17.32
C TYR A 343 3.44 -16.90 -17.14
N ALA A 344 4.47 -17.73 -17.26
CA ALA A 344 5.84 -17.24 -17.33
C ALA A 344 6.07 -16.39 -18.58
N GLU A 345 5.53 -16.78 -19.73
CA GLU A 345 5.66 -16.03 -20.98
C GLU A 345 4.81 -14.75 -20.97
N TRP A 346 3.58 -14.83 -20.48
CA TRP A 346 2.62 -13.72 -20.52
C TRP A 346 2.86 -12.64 -19.47
N CYS A 347 3.18 -13.04 -18.23
CA CYS A 347 3.25 -12.12 -17.10
C CYS A 347 4.68 -11.70 -16.75
N TYR A 348 5.68 -12.56 -16.95
CA TYR A 348 7.04 -12.32 -16.47
C TYR A 348 7.74 -11.13 -17.11
N PRO A 349 7.65 -10.86 -18.45
CA PRO A 349 8.29 -9.71 -19.05
C PRO A 349 7.78 -8.37 -18.46
N ALA A 350 6.47 -8.26 -18.26
CA ALA A 350 5.89 -7.08 -17.61
C ALA A 350 6.28 -7.00 -16.14
N MET A 351 6.28 -8.12 -15.41
CA MET A 351 6.70 -8.17 -14.01
C MET A 351 8.16 -7.73 -13.83
N MET A 352 9.07 -8.13 -14.71
CA MET A 352 10.48 -7.66 -14.70
C MET A 352 10.56 -6.13 -14.78
N VAL A 353 9.84 -5.53 -15.73
CA VAL A 353 9.82 -4.07 -15.90
C VAL A 353 9.19 -3.38 -14.68
N LEU A 354 8.06 -3.86 -14.21
CA LEU A 354 7.38 -3.32 -13.02
C LEU A 354 8.25 -3.46 -11.76
N SER A 355 9.03 -4.54 -11.63
CA SER A 355 9.90 -4.79 -10.48
C SER A 355 11.07 -3.79 -10.40
N ALA A 356 11.46 -3.13 -11.50
CA ALA A 356 12.45 -2.06 -11.48
C ALA A 356 12.08 -0.92 -10.52
N THR A 357 10.77 -0.68 -10.31
CA THR A 357 10.28 0.31 -9.35
C THR A 357 10.36 -0.16 -7.90
N LEU A 358 10.58 -1.46 -7.64
CA LEU A 358 10.54 -2.04 -6.29
C LEU A 358 11.68 -1.48 -5.41
N THR A 359 12.92 -1.63 -5.84
CA THR A 359 14.08 -1.20 -5.05
C THR A 359 14.11 0.31 -4.83
N ILE A 360 13.93 1.10 -5.91
CA ILE A 360 13.98 2.56 -5.84
C ILE A 360 12.77 3.10 -5.08
N GLY A 361 11.57 2.55 -5.31
CA GLY A 361 10.34 2.96 -4.64
C GLY A 361 10.31 2.64 -3.14
N VAL A 362 10.94 1.54 -2.70
CA VAL A 362 11.06 1.22 -1.27
C VAL A 362 12.10 2.14 -0.61
N ALA A 363 13.24 2.41 -1.26
CA ALA A 363 14.20 3.39 -0.78
C ALA A 363 13.59 4.81 -0.69
N GLN A 364 12.81 5.22 -1.70
CA GLN A 364 12.06 6.48 -1.73
C GLN A 364 11.03 6.56 -0.59
N SER A 365 10.44 5.44 -0.16
CA SER A 365 9.46 5.45 0.93
C SER A 365 10.04 6.00 2.25
N VAL A 366 11.32 5.77 2.53
CA VAL A 366 12.02 6.35 3.70
C VAL A 366 12.11 7.87 3.56
N ALA A 367 12.55 8.36 2.38
CA ALA A 367 12.63 9.79 2.08
C ALA A 367 11.26 10.47 2.19
N ALA A 368 10.21 9.82 1.65
CA ALA A 368 8.84 10.32 1.75
C ALA A 368 8.37 10.42 3.21
N ARG A 369 8.63 9.41 4.06
CA ARG A 369 8.27 9.46 5.50
C ARG A 369 8.93 10.62 6.23
N ILE A 370 10.14 10.97 5.84
CA ILE A 370 10.84 12.15 6.40
C ILE A 370 10.14 13.45 5.96
N LEU A 371 9.82 13.60 4.67
CA LEU A 371 9.09 14.77 4.18
C LEU A 371 7.69 14.88 4.82
N TYR A 372 7.00 13.75 5.05
CA TYR A 372 5.75 13.69 5.81
C TYR A 372 5.95 14.15 7.26
N GLY A 373 6.96 13.63 7.95
CA GLY A 373 7.30 14.01 9.31
C GLY A 373 7.63 15.51 9.47
N MET A 374 8.31 16.09 8.48
CA MET A 374 8.67 17.51 8.42
C MET A 374 7.58 18.43 7.81
N GLY A 375 6.40 17.93 7.47
CA GLY A 375 5.32 18.70 6.87
C GLY A 375 5.62 19.27 5.46
N LYS A 376 6.67 18.79 4.76
CA LYS A 376 7.10 19.31 3.45
C LYS A 376 6.47 18.55 2.28
N LEU A 377 5.13 18.52 2.20
CA LEU A 377 4.37 17.67 1.27
C LEU A 377 3.99 18.33 -0.05
N LYS A 378 3.98 19.68 -0.12
CA LYS A 378 3.45 20.40 -1.30
C LYS A 378 4.15 20.02 -2.62
N LEU A 379 5.50 19.98 -2.60
CA LEU A 379 6.26 19.62 -3.78
C LEU A 379 6.08 18.14 -4.14
N PHE A 380 6.06 17.26 -3.14
CA PHE A 380 5.79 15.84 -3.32
C PHE A 380 4.46 15.59 -4.04
N ALA A 381 3.37 16.22 -3.58
CA ALA A 381 2.05 16.07 -4.19
C ALA A 381 2.00 16.59 -5.64
N ARG A 382 2.64 17.74 -5.93
CA ARG A 382 2.71 18.28 -7.30
C ARG A 382 3.46 17.36 -8.26
N LEU A 383 4.61 16.83 -7.82
CA LEU A 383 5.39 15.91 -8.62
C LEU A 383 4.70 14.57 -8.85
N ALA A 384 3.96 14.07 -7.86
CA ALA A 384 3.15 12.87 -8.01
C ALA A 384 2.04 13.05 -9.08
N LEU A 385 1.44 14.24 -9.17
CA LEU A 385 0.48 14.56 -10.22
C LEU A 385 1.12 14.62 -11.62
N VAL A 386 2.33 15.19 -11.71
CA VAL A 386 3.10 15.21 -12.99
C VAL A 386 3.46 13.77 -13.39
N GLU A 387 3.96 12.98 -12.46
CA GLU A 387 4.27 11.56 -12.69
C GLU A 387 3.02 10.81 -13.19
N ALA A 388 1.87 11.00 -12.55
CA ALA A 388 0.62 10.37 -12.94
C ALA A 388 0.16 10.79 -14.36
N ALA A 389 0.29 12.07 -14.71
CA ALA A 389 -0.04 12.57 -16.04
C ALA A 389 0.89 12.00 -17.12
N VAL A 390 2.19 11.93 -16.85
CA VAL A 390 3.17 11.33 -17.77
C VAL A 390 2.94 9.83 -17.92
N ASN A 391 2.65 9.12 -16.81
CA ASN A 391 2.27 7.71 -16.83
C ASN A 391 1.07 7.46 -17.75
N LEU A 392 0.00 8.24 -17.58
CA LEU A 392 -1.21 8.14 -18.41
C LEU A 392 -0.88 8.35 -19.89
N ALA A 393 -0.18 9.43 -20.25
CA ALA A 393 0.19 9.75 -21.62
C ALA A 393 1.06 8.66 -22.25
N LEU A 394 2.09 8.19 -21.55
CA LEU A 394 2.96 7.11 -22.00
C LEU A 394 2.22 5.77 -22.12
N SER A 395 1.26 5.47 -21.23
CA SER A 395 0.47 4.25 -21.31
C SER A 395 -0.32 4.19 -22.62
N PHE A 396 -0.96 5.28 -23.03
CA PHE A 396 -1.64 5.34 -24.32
C PHE A 396 -0.67 5.29 -25.52
N ALA A 397 0.49 5.93 -25.42
CA ALA A 397 1.47 5.95 -26.49
C ALA A 397 2.15 4.60 -26.72
N LEU A 398 2.44 3.85 -25.65
CA LEU A 398 3.24 2.64 -25.72
C LEU A 398 2.41 1.34 -25.79
N VAL A 399 1.11 1.36 -25.49
CA VAL A 399 0.27 0.17 -25.55
C VAL A 399 0.15 -0.40 -26.97
N GLY A 400 0.08 0.44 -28.00
CA GLY A 400 0.00 0.01 -29.41
C GLY A 400 1.29 -0.73 -29.86
N PRO A 401 2.46 -0.07 -29.86
CA PRO A 401 3.69 -0.65 -30.40
C PRO A 401 4.31 -1.74 -29.51
N PHE A 402 4.16 -1.69 -28.18
CA PHE A 402 4.85 -2.57 -27.25
C PHE A 402 3.92 -3.40 -26.35
N GLY A 403 2.61 -3.30 -26.55
CA GLY A 403 1.62 -4.09 -25.81
C GLY A 403 1.73 -3.95 -24.31
N LEU A 404 1.60 -5.07 -23.61
CA LEU A 404 1.63 -5.17 -22.14
C LEU A 404 2.95 -4.66 -21.54
N VAL A 405 4.10 -4.94 -22.18
CA VAL A 405 5.41 -4.47 -21.73
C VAL A 405 5.52 -2.95 -21.89
N GLY A 406 4.95 -2.39 -22.94
CA GLY A 406 4.88 -0.93 -23.15
C GLY A 406 4.16 -0.22 -22.02
N VAL A 407 3.04 -0.75 -21.57
CA VAL A 407 2.30 -0.21 -20.42
C VAL A 407 3.10 -0.38 -19.13
N ALA A 408 3.79 -1.50 -18.93
CA ALA A 408 4.68 -1.69 -17.78
C ALA A 408 5.82 -0.65 -17.75
N VAL A 409 6.41 -0.31 -18.90
CA VAL A 409 7.42 0.77 -19.04
C VAL A 409 6.80 2.13 -18.75
N ALA A 410 5.61 2.41 -19.26
CA ALA A 410 4.88 3.67 -19.05
C ALA A 410 4.60 3.94 -17.56
N VAL A 411 4.33 2.89 -16.79
CA VAL A 411 4.15 2.97 -15.34
C VAL A 411 5.49 3.09 -14.62
N SER A 412 6.49 2.31 -15.02
CA SER A 412 7.73 2.17 -14.28
C SER A 412 8.70 3.34 -14.49
N ALA A 413 8.88 3.82 -15.72
CA ALA A 413 9.88 4.84 -16.01
C ALA A 413 9.58 6.19 -15.33
N PRO A 414 8.36 6.77 -15.42
CA PRO A 414 8.03 7.98 -14.67
C PRO A 414 8.10 7.80 -13.16
N ASN A 415 7.70 6.63 -12.65
CA ASN A 415 7.74 6.33 -11.23
C ASN A 415 9.18 6.27 -10.70
N VAL A 416 10.12 5.66 -11.44
CA VAL A 416 11.54 5.66 -11.10
C VAL A 416 12.08 7.09 -11.04
N LEU A 417 11.78 7.92 -12.04
CA LEU A 417 12.21 9.33 -12.06
C LEU A 417 11.64 10.12 -10.89
N PHE A 418 10.35 9.95 -10.60
CA PHE A 418 9.70 10.54 -9.44
C PHE A 418 10.37 10.13 -8.12
N CYS A 419 10.64 8.83 -7.94
CA CYS A 419 11.30 8.31 -6.76
C CYS A 419 12.71 8.89 -6.58
N LEU A 420 13.50 8.96 -7.65
CA LEU A 420 14.84 9.57 -7.63
C LEU A 420 14.77 11.05 -7.27
N PHE A 421 13.80 11.78 -7.84
CA PHE A 421 13.62 13.19 -7.50
C PHE A 421 13.27 13.39 -6.03
N VAL A 422 12.36 12.59 -5.46
CA VAL A 422 11.99 12.65 -4.04
C VAL A 422 13.19 12.37 -3.14
N ILE A 423 14.04 11.39 -3.50
CA ILE A 423 15.27 11.07 -2.77
C ILE A 423 16.23 12.28 -2.81
N VAL A 424 16.48 12.84 -3.99
CA VAL A 424 17.37 14.02 -4.15
C VAL A 424 16.84 15.24 -3.39
N TYR A 425 15.53 15.48 -3.46
CA TYR A 425 14.87 16.56 -2.72
C TYR A 425 15.03 16.39 -1.21
N SER A 426 14.85 15.17 -0.69
CA SER A 426 15.05 14.87 0.73
C SER A 426 16.52 15.05 1.15
N CYS A 427 17.47 14.60 0.33
CA CYS A 427 18.89 14.81 0.57
C CYS A 427 19.26 16.30 0.62
N ARG A 428 18.75 17.10 -0.33
CA ARG A 428 18.96 18.56 -0.33
C ARG A 428 18.33 19.24 0.89
N THR A 429 17.12 18.84 1.27
CA THR A 429 16.41 19.39 2.44
C THR A 429 17.16 19.14 3.75
N LEU A 430 17.86 18.01 3.84
CA LEU A 430 18.64 17.61 5.02
C LEU A 430 20.14 17.92 4.88
N GLU A 431 20.56 18.59 3.80
CA GLU A 431 21.98 18.89 3.51
C GLU A 431 22.87 17.64 3.50
N VAL A 432 22.32 16.51 3.02
CA VAL A 432 23.04 15.26 2.86
C VAL A 432 23.60 15.21 1.44
N GLY A 433 24.92 15.15 1.29
CA GLY A 433 25.55 15.02 -0.02
C GLY A 433 25.14 13.69 -0.72
N ALA A 434 24.88 13.76 -2.03
CA ALA A 434 24.46 12.58 -2.81
C ALA A 434 25.44 11.40 -2.70
N TRP A 435 26.75 11.70 -2.71
CA TRP A 435 27.78 10.68 -2.53
C TRP A 435 27.71 10.02 -1.14
N ARG A 436 27.46 10.78 -0.08
CA ARG A 436 27.28 10.25 1.28
C ARG A 436 26.04 9.34 1.35
N TYR A 437 24.94 9.75 0.71
CA TYR A 437 23.72 8.94 0.63
C TYR A 437 23.97 7.61 -0.09
N LEU A 438 24.64 7.65 -1.25
CA LEU A 438 24.98 6.45 -2.00
C LEU A 438 25.94 5.53 -1.23
N ARG A 439 27.01 6.10 -0.66
CA ARG A 439 28.02 5.31 0.06
C ARG A 439 27.48 4.64 1.33
N VAL A 440 26.65 5.36 2.12
CA VAL A 440 26.15 4.85 3.41
C VAL A 440 24.88 4.05 3.24
N GLY A 441 23.95 4.53 2.40
CA GLY A 441 22.65 3.90 2.22
C GLY A 441 22.66 2.74 1.21
N TRP A 442 23.38 2.87 0.08
CA TRP A 442 23.28 1.93 -1.05
C TRP A 442 24.46 0.97 -1.20
N LEU A 443 25.70 1.45 -1.02
CA LEU A 443 26.89 0.66 -1.36
C LEU A 443 26.95 -0.68 -0.61
N LYS A 444 26.66 -0.69 0.69
CA LYS A 444 26.71 -1.90 1.49
C LYS A 444 25.63 -2.92 1.14
N PRO A 445 24.36 -2.54 1.03
CA PRO A 445 23.33 -3.45 0.53
C PRO A 445 23.63 -3.96 -0.90
N ALA A 446 24.15 -3.08 -1.78
CA ALA A 446 24.52 -3.48 -3.13
C ALA A 446 25.67 -4.51 -3.13
N CYS A 447 26.71 -4.31 -2.31
CA CYS A 447 27.80 -5.30 -2.16
C CYS A 447 27.27 -6.63 -1.60
N ALA A 448 26.39 -6.61 -0.59
CA ALA A 448 25.77 -7.82 -0.07
C ALA A 448 24.92 -8.53 -1.12
N ALA A 449 24.22 -7.78 -1.98
CA ALA A 449 23.36 -8.30 -3.04
C ALA A 449 24.12 -9.00 -4.18
N VAL A 450 25.42 -8.76 -4.33
CA VAL A 450 26.26 -9.51 -5.28
C VAL A 450 26.26 -11.00 -4.97
N VAL A 451 26.22 -11.36 -3.68
CA VAL A 451 26.26 -12.77 -3.23
C VAL A 451 25.07 -13.57 -3.77
N PRO A 452 23.79 -13.21 -3.48
CA PRO A 452 22.66 -13.93 -4.03
C PRO A 452 22.61 -13.84 -5.56
N THR A 453 23.00 -12.72 -6.18
CA THR A 453 23.03 -12.58 -7.64
C THR A 453 23.98 -13.62 -8.25
N ALA A 454 25.20 -13.74 -7.72
CA ALA A 454 26.17 -14.73 -8.21
C ALA A 454 25.68 -16.17 -7.98
N VAL A 455 25.13 -16.48 -6.80
CA VAL A 455 24.63 -17.82 -6.51
C VAL A 455 23.44 -18.18 -7.42
N TRP A 456 22.47 -17.29 -7.55
CA TRP A 456 21.25 -17.54 -8.33
C TRP A 456 21.50 -17.59 -9.83
N SER A 457 22.53 -16.92 -10.35
CA SER A 457 22.92 -17.05 -11.77
C SER A 457 23.34 -18.48 -12.16
N PHE A 458 23.78 -19.29 -11.19
CA PHE A 458 24.17 -20.70 -11.44
C PHE A 458 23.07 -21.70 -11.03
N VAL A 459 22.18 -21.33 -10.09
CA VAL A 459 21.22 -22.25 -9.46
C VAL A 459 19.80 -22.05 -9.96
N ALA A 460 19.48 -20.88 -10.56
CA ALA A 460 18.12 -20.59 -10.99
C ALA A 460 17.66 -21.55 -12.10
N PRO A 461 16.63 -22.38 -11.84
CA PRO A 461 16.15 -23.35 -12.81
C PRO A 461 15.27 -22.69 -13.87
N VAL A 462 15.30 -23.20 -15.10
CA VAL A 462 14.40 -22.78 -16.19
C VAL A 462 12.99 -23.34 -15.95
N GLU A 463 12.90 -24.60 -15.53
CA GLU A 463 11.66 -25.26 -15.09
C GLU A 463 11.88 -25.79 -13.68
N ALA A 464 10.98 -25.45 -12.75
CA ALA A 464 11.15 -25.82 -11.35
C ALA A 464 9.84 -26.23 -10.69
N ASP A 465 9.92 -27.23 -9.84
CA ASP A 465 8.91 -27.50 -8.83
C ASP A 465 9.05 -26.57 -7.61
N TRP A 466 8.12 -26.65 -6.68
CA TRP A 466 8.17 -25.82 -5.47
C TRP A 466 9.42 -26.06 -4.62
N PHE A 467 9.94 -27.29 -4.63
CA PHE A 467 11.15 -27.64 -3.88
C PHE A 467 12.37 -26.95 -4.51
N ALA A 468 12.54 -27.03 -5.82
CA ALA A 468 13.67 -26.40 -6.52
C ALA A 468 13.63 -24.86 -6.38
N ILE A 469 12.45 -24.23 -6.45
CA ILE A 469 12.30 -22.79 -6.22
C ILE A 469 12.67 -22.42 -4.78
N THR A 470 12.10 -23.10 -3.78
CA THR A 470 12.36 -22.77 -2.37
C THR A 470 13.79 -23.06 -1.95
N PHE A 471 14.35 -24.17 -2.41
CA PHE A 471 15.75 -24.52 -2.19
C PHE A 471 16.69 -23.53 -2.86
N GLY A 472 16.46 -23.20 -4.15
CA GLY A 472 17.24 -22.23 -4.88
C GLY A 472 17.24 -20.85 -4.23
N VAL A 473 16.07 -20.37 -3.82
CA VAL A 473 15.93 -19.11 -3.05
C VAL A 473 16.72 -19.18 -1.75
N ALA A 474 16.60 -20.27 -0.99
CA ALA A 474 17.29 -20.44 0.30
C ALA A 474 18.81 -20.46 0.15
N VAL A 475 19.34 -21.13 -0.87
CA VAL A 475 20.79 -21.23 -1.14
C VAL A 475 21.42 -19.86 -1.40
N GLY A 476 20.71 -18.89 -1.97
CA GLY A 476 21.21 -17.52 -2.12
C GLY A 476 20.92 -16.62 -0.93
N LEU A 477 19.78 -16.82 -0.23
CA LEU A 477 19.42 -16.00 0.92
C LEU A 477 20.30 -16.26 2.15
N VAL A 478 20.70 -17.51 2.42
CA VAL A 478 21.52 -17.84 3.61
C VAL A 478 22.88 -17.12 3.55
N PRO A 479 23.68 -17.23 2.47
CA PRO A 479 24.94 -16.48 2.36
C PRO A 479 24.73 -14.96 2.38
N PHE A 480 23.63 -14.45 1.81
CA PHE A 480 23.29 -13.04 1.88
C PHE A 480 23.11 -12.56 3.33
N VAL A 481 22.33 -13.27 4.14
CA VAL A 481 22.11 -12.93 5.55
C VAL A 481 23.44 -12.97 6.33
N VAL A 482 24.28 -13.97 6.09
CA VAL A 482 25.61 -14.07 6.69
C VAL A 482 26.49 -12.88 6.29
N CYS A 483 26.46 -12.49 5.01
CA CYS A 483 27.20 -11.34 4.49
C CYS A 483 26.72 -10.02 5.15
N VAL A 484 25.42 -9.80 5.26
CA VAL A 484 24.83 -8.63 5.93
C VAL A 484 25.25 -8.61 7.39
N ALA A 485 25.15 -9.73 8.10
CA ALA A 485 25.57 -9.84 9.50
C ALA A 485 27.06 -9.50 9.68
N ALA A 486 27.93 -10.01 8.80
CA ALA A 486 29.36 -9.73 8.83
C ALA A 486 29.67 -8.24 8.56
N ILE A 487 29.02 -7.62 7.58
CA ILE A 487 29.18 -6.19 7.26
C ILE A 487 28.77 -5.31 8.45
N GLU A 488 27.63 -5.58 9.06
CA GLU A 488 27.13 -4.78 10.19
C GLU A 488 27.93 -5.04 11.48
N PHE A 489 28.38 -6.26 11.72
CA PHE A 489 29.25 -6.59 12.84
C PHE A 489 30.63 -5.90 12.72
N ALA A 490 31.25 -5.93 11.54
CA ALA A 490 32.50 -5.21 11.28
C ALA A 490 32.38 -3.69 11.52
N GLN A 491 31.19 -3.12 11.25
CA GLN A 491 30.91 -1.72 11.54
C GLN A 491 30.85 -1.44 13.05
N ARG A 492 30.17 -2.30 13.80
CA ARG A 492 30.09 -2.15 15.26
C ARG A 492 31.47 -2.23 15.91
N LEU A 493 32.33 -3.16 15.45
CA LEU A 493 33.70 -3.27 15.93
C LEU A 493 34.53 -2.02 15.63
N LYS A 494 34.42 -1.45 14.41
CA LYS A 494 35.11 -0.19 14.09
C LYS A 494 34.65 0.98 14.97
N PHE A 495 33.35 1.06 15.27
CA PHE A 495 32.78 2.08 16.14
C PHE A 495 33.28 1.94 17.58
N VAL A 496 33.33 0.74 18.13
CA VAL A 496 33.86 0.43 19.46
C VAL A 496 35.36 0.77 19.53
N ARG A 497 36.15 0.36 18.53
CA ARG A 497 37.58 0.69 18.46
C ARG A 497 37.85 2.21 18.37
N SER A 498 37.03 2.95 17.60
CA SER A 498 37.17 4.41 17.50
C SER A 498 36.69 5.15 18.75
N GLY A 499 35.77 4.57 19.51
CA GLY A 499 35.30 5.08 20.81
C GLY A 499 36.33 4.93 21.93
N ILE A 500 37.12 3.86 21.91
CA ILE A 500 38.22 3.64 22.87
C ILE A 500 39.37 4.64 22.67
N THR A 501 39.56 5.15 21.45
CA THR A 501 40.61 6.18 21.16
C THR A 501 40.18 7.60 21.41
N ARG A 502 38.91 7.86 21.80
CA ARG A 502 38.37 9.17 22.17
C ARG A 502 37.96 9.22 23.65
N THR A 503 38.81 8.80 24.56
CA THR A 503 38.74 9.30 25.93
C THR A 503 39.19 10.75 25.91
N ALA A 504 38.22 11.65 25.98
CA ALA A 504 38.49 13.07 26.16
C ALA A 504 39.38 13.30 27.40
N PRO A 505 40.34 14.23 27.38
CA PRO A 505 41.07 14.57 28.58
C PRO A 505 40.06 15.06 29.63
N VAL A 506 40.11 14.47 30.79
CA VAL A 506 39.41 14.92 31.99
C VAL A 506 39.81 16.40 32.21
N ALA A 507 38.85 17.30 32.00
CA ALA A 507 39.01 18.69 32.42
C ALA A 507 39.17 18.68 33.94
N GLN A 508 40.38 18.94 34.43
CA GLN A 508 40.64 19.21 35.82
C GLN A 508 39.81 20.45 36.22
N SER A 509 38.78 20.21 36.99
CA SER A 509 38.06 21.26 37.71
C SER A 509 39.03 21.88 38.74
N GLY A 510 39.52 23.07 38.44
CA GLY A 510 40.20 23.90 39.40
C GLY A 510 39.26 24.25 40.57
N PRO A 511 39.82 24.50 41.78
CA PRO A 511 39.02 24.74 42.98
C PRO A 511 38.27 26.07 42.87
N ILE A 512 36.98 26.04 43.14
CA ILE A 512 36.13 27.22 43.33
C ILE A 512 36.58 27.84 44.66
N THR A 513 37.32 28.97 44.59
CA THR A 513 37.54 29.85 45.74
C THR A 513 36.22 30.56 46.04
N ALA A 514 35.69 30.32 47.23
CA ALA A 514 34.64 31.10 47.84
C ALA A 514 35.25 32.42 48.36
N GLU A 515 34.76 33.56 47.83
CA GLU A 515 34.87 34.85 48.50
C GLU A 515 33.60 35.69 48.28
N ALA A 516 33.06 36.09 49.46
CA ALA A 516 32.15 37.17 49.84
C ALA A 516 30.83 37.33 49.10
#